data_37ddf14b9d82242c671f82c22ae11141
#
_entry.id   37ddf14b9d82242c671f82c22ae11141
#
_cell.length_a   1.000
_cell.length_b   1.000
_cell.length_c   1.000
_cell.angle_alpha   90.00
_cell.angle_beta   90.00
_cell.angle_gamma   90.00
#
_symmetry.space_group_name_H-M   'P 1'
#
loop_
_entity.id
_entity.type
_entity.pdbx_description
1 polymer ?
#
loop_
_entity_poly.entity_id
_entity_poly.type
_entity_poly.pdbx_seq_one_letter_code
_entity_poly.pdbx_strand_id
1 'polypeptide(L)'
;AVIILRVLILKKQRKVSDEKIHFFINTAHDIRTPLTLIKAPLEDLREKEALSKEGIANMNTAIRNVNALLRLTTNLINFERADVYSSELYISEHELNTFMTEIFNAFQPYANIKHINFTYESNFRYMNVWFDKEKMESILKNIISNALKYTPENGNVQIFVSENNDSWSVEVKDTGIGIPASEQKKLFKLHFRGSNAINSKVTGSGIGLMLVWKLVRLHKGKINLSSVENQGSVIKISFPKDSKRFHKAHLATPSKRRQEITSTTNVPASIYENVHKEQNPNHQRILIVEDNDELRNYLSQTLAEEYTVQNCCNGKEALTI
;
A
#
# COMPACT_ATOMS: atom_id res chain seq x y z
N ALA A 1 29.25 -30.08 16.27
CA ALA A 1 28.63 -29.31 17.38
C ALA A 1 28.34 -27.86 17.02
N VAL A 2 29.31 -27.06 16.54
CA VAL A 2 29.12 -25.60 16.24
C VAL A 2 28.06 -25.33 15.17
N ILE A 3 28.02 -26.13 14.09
CA ILE A 3 27.03 -25.98 13.01
C ILE A 3 25.61 -26.28 13.52
N ILE A 4 25.45 -27.34 14.32
CA ILE A 4 24.14 -27.72 14.88
C ILE A 4 23.65 -26.65 15.84
N LEU A 5 24.50 -26.11 16.70
CA LEU A 5 24.16 -25.02 17.61
C LEU A 5 23.73 -23.75 16.84
N ARG A 6 24.44 -23.40 15.77
CA ARG A 6 24.11 -22.27 14.92
C ARG A 6 22.75 -22.44 14.22
N VAL A 7 22.43 -23.64 13.74
CA VAL A 7 21.13 -23.98 13.15
C VAL A 7 20.00 -23.89 14.19
N LEU A 8 20.24 -24.37 15.43
CA LEU A 8 19.25 -24.26 16.50
C LEU A 8 19.00 -22.83 16.94
N ILE A 9 20.05 -22.01 17.03
CA ILE A 9 19.91 -20.56 17.32
C ILE A 9 19.11 -19.86 16.22
N LEU A 10 19.41 -20.12 14.96
CA LEU A 10 18.68 -19.54 13.84
C LEU A 10 17.21 -19.96 13.81
N LYS A 11 16.92 -21.25 14.10
CA LYS A 11 15.53 -21.73 14.20
C LYS A 11 14.78 -21.07 15.35
N LYS A 12 15.42 -20.91 16.52
CA LYS A 12 14.83 -20.23 17.67
C LYS A 12 14.55 -18.75 17.38
N GLN A 13 15.50 -18.05 16.76
CA GLN A 13 15.32 -16.64 16.35
C GLN A 13 14.17 -16.50 15.33
N ARG A 14 14.08 -17.42 14.37
CA ARG A 14 13.01 -17.44 13.38
C ARG A 14 11.64 -17.64 14.04
N LYS A 15 11.53 -18.61 14.97
CA LYS A 15 10.28 -18.85 15.69
C LYS A 15 9.81 -17.64 16.52
N VAL A 16 10.72 -16.99 17.23
CA VAL A 16 10.42 -15.77 18.01
C VAL A 16 10.00 -14.62 17.09
N SER A 17 10.64 -14.51 15.93
CA SER A 17 10.25 -13.52 14.92
C SER A 17 8.85 -13.79 14.37
N ASP A 18 8.52 -15.04 14.03
CA ASP A 18 7.22 -15.44 13.51
C ASP A 18 6.09 -15.21 14.56
N GLU A 19 6.33 -15.58 15.82
CA GLU A 19 5.38 -15.33 16.92
C GLU A 19 5.11 -13.83 17.12
N LYS A 20 6.17 -13.00 17.04
CA LYS A 20 6.06 -11.54 17.12
C LYS A 20 5.20 -10.96 16.01
N ILE A 21 5.32 -11.49 14.81
CA ILE A 21 4.57 -11.03 13.65
C ILE A 21 3.10 -11.41 13.74
N HIS A 22 2.82 -12.67 14.08
CA HIS A 22 1.44 -13.07 14.33
C HIS A 22 0.78 -12.19 15.40
N PHE A 23 1.52 -11.84 16.45
CA PHE A 23 1.03 -10.88 17.45
C PHE A 23 0.70 -9.52 16.84
N PHE A 24 1.57 -8.95 16.01
CA PHE A 24 1.34 -7.64 15.38
C PHE A 24 0.20 -7.68 14.35
N ILE A 25 0.10 -8.76 13.57
CA ILE A 25 -0.99 -8.93 12.59
C ILE A 25 -2.32 -9.01 13.31
N ASN A 26 -2.42 -9.83 14.37
CA ASN A 26 -3.64 -9.97 15.15
C ASN A 26 -4.00 -8.65 15.86
N THR A 27 -3.05 -8.02 16.55
CA THR A 27 -3.27 -6.72 17.21
C THR A 27 -3.74 -5.65 16.21
N ALA A 28 -3.17 -5.63 15.02
CA ALA A 28 -3.58 -4.66 14.02
C ALA A 28 -4.96 -4.96 13.42
N HIS A 29 -5.34 -6.23 13.29
CA HIS A 29 -6.70 -6.64 12.94
C HIS A 29 -7.69 -6.19 14.04
N ASP A 30 -7.35 -6.47 15.29
CA ASP A 30 -8.17 -6.12 16.46
C ASP A 30 -8.34 -4.59 16.65
N ILE A 31 -7.39 -3.78 16.15
CA ILE A 31 -7.51 -2.32 16.12
C ILE A 31 -8.33 -1.86 14.90
N ARG A 32 -8.20 -2.53 13.74
CA ARG A 32 -8.90 -2.14 12.51
C ARG A 32 -10.41 -2.25 12.66
N THR A 33 -10.89 -3.33 13.26
CA THR A 33 -12.32 -3.60 13.43
C THR A 33 -13.05 -2.46 14.18
N PRO A 34 -12.66 -2.07 15.41
CA PRO A 34 -13.32 -0.96 16.09
C PRO A 34 -13.18 0.38 15.36
N LEU A 35 -12.06 0.62 14.68
CA LEU A 35 -11.91 1.83 13.88
C LEU A 35 -12.86 1.87 12.68
N THR A 36 -13.12 0.72 12.04
CA THR A 36 -14.10 0.62 10.95
C THR A 36 -15.52 0.85 11.49
N LEU A 37 -15.85 0.28 12.65
CA LEU A 37 -17.14 0.46 13.33
C LEU A 37 -17.36 1.91 13.81
N ILE A 38 -16.31 2.67 14.06
CA ILE A 38 -16.41 4.11 14.35
C ILE A 38 -16.56 4.90 13.05
N LYS A 39 -15.82 4.53 11.99
CA LYS A 39 -15.79 5.26 10.73
C LYS A 39 -17.13 5.21 10.01
N ALA A 40 -17.69 4.02 9.88
CA ALA A 40 -18.88 3.78 9.08
C ALA A 40 -20.10 4.57 9.56
N PRO A 41 -20.49 4.57 10.87
CA PRO A 41 -21.57 5.43 11.35
C PRO A 41 -21.29 6.93 11.20
N LEU A 42 -20.03 7.36 11.29
CA LEU A 42 -19.68 8.76 11.06
C LEU A 42 -19.87 9.17 9.59
N GLU A 43 -19.58 8.29 8.65
CA GLU A 43 -19.83 8.51 7.23
C GLU A 43 -21.33 8.53 6.93
N ASP A 44 -22.11 7.62 7.51
CA ASP A 44 -23.58 7.59 7.41
C ASP A 44 -24.23 8.88 7.94
N LEU A 45 -23.82 9.33 9.14
CA LEU A 45 -24.30 10.57 9.71
C LEU A 45 -24.00 11.80 8.81
N ARG A 46 -22.81 11.80 8.21
CA ARG A 46 -22.43 12.87 7.28
C ARG A 46 -23.33 12.94 6.03
N GLU A 47 -23.78 11.78 5.56
CA GLU A 47 -24.55 11.66 4.31
C GLU A 47 -26.07 11.78 4.54
N LYS A 48 -26.58 11.28 5.68
CA LYS A 48 -28.02 11.14 5.95
C LYS A 48 -28.59 12.26 6.83
N GLU A 49 -27.76 12.96 7.60
CA GLU A 49 -28.22 13.95 8.59
C GLU A 49 -27.91 15.39 8.15
N ALA A 50 -28.87 16.30 8.38
CA ALA A 50 -28.70 17.74 8.17
C ALA A 50 -27.89 18.36 9.32
N LEU A 51 -26.58 18.24 9.26
CA LEU A 51 -25.66 18.74 10.27
C LEU A 51 -25.40 20.24 10.16
N SER A 52 -25.15 20.91 11.27
CA SER A 52 -24.63 22.29 11.28
C SER A 52 -23.23 22.33 10.64
N LYS A 53 -22.81 23.52 10.17
CA LYS A 53 -21.45 23.73 9.63
C LYS A 53 -20.34 23.26 10.60
N GLU A 54 -20.55 23.49 11.89
CA GLU A 54 -19.62 23.05 12.93
C GLU A 54 -19.68 21.53 13.12
N GLY A 55 -20.87 20.91 13.08
CA GLY A 55 -21.06 19.47 13.11
C GLY A 55 -20.35 18.77 11.95
N ILE A 56 -20.47 19.28 10.72
CA ILE A 56 -19.75 18.77 9.55
C ILE A 56 -18.22 18.88 9.73
N ALA A 57 -17.72 20.00 10.26
CA ALA A 57 -16.29 20.19 10.50
C ALA A 57 -15.73 19.19 11.53
N ASN A 58 -16.47 18.98 12.62
CA ASN A 58 -16.11 18.01 13.67
C ASN A 58 -16.16 16.57 13.15
N MET A 59 -17.19 16.22 12.39
CA MET A 59 -17.35 14.91 11.75
C MET A 59 -16.19 14.62 10.79
N ASN A 60 -15.88 15.56 9.89
CA ASN A 60 -14.75 15.43 8.97
C ASN A 60 -13.41 15.29 9.73
N THR A 61 -13.28 15.92 10.89
CA THR A 61 -12.09 15.79 11.74
C THR A 61 -12.01 14.39 12.36
N ALA A 62 -13.11 13.85 12.84
CA ALA A 62 -13.19 12.49 13.39
C ALA A 62 -12.85 11.44 12.31
N ILE A 63 -13.48 11.53 11.13
CA ILE A 63 -13.21 10.63 9.99
C ILE A 63 -11.73 10.69 9.56
N ARG A 64 -11.15 11.89 9.50
CA ARG A 64 -9.71 12.04 9.19
C ARG A 64 -8.82 11.33 10.21
N ASN A 65 -9.13 11.43 11.51
CA ASN A 65 -8.35 10.79 12.55
C ASN A 65 -8.49 9.25 12.52
N VAL A 66 -9.68 8.73 12.31
CA VAL A 66 -9.91 7.29 12.14
C VAL A 66 -9.14 6.76 10.94
N ASN A 67 -9.21 7.45 9.79
CA ASN A 67 -8.44 7.07 8.61
C ASN A 67 -6.93 7.15 8.84
N ALA A 68 -6.44 8.08 9.67
CA ALA A 68 -5.04 8.16 10.04
C ALA A 68 -4.62 6.94 10.89
N LEU A 69 -5.41 6.53 11.86
CA LEU A 69 -5.17 5.34 12.69
C LEU A 69 -5.20 4.05 11.87
N LEU A 70 -6.17 3.88 10.96
CA LEU A 70 -6.24 2.74 10.04
C LEU A 70 -4.98 2.64 9.16
N ARG A 71 -4.48 3.77 8.66
CA ARG A 71 -3.22 3.81 7.90
C ARG A 71 -2.01 3.43 8.76
N LEU A 72 -1.93 3.93 9.99
CA LEU A 72 -0.84 3.58 10.91
C LEU A 72 -0.82 2.08 11.22
N THR A 73 -1.99 1.49 11.48
CA THR A 73 -2.14 0.06 11.74
C THR A 73 -1.72 -0.77 10.52
N THR A 74 -2.18 -0.39 9.33
CA THR A 74 -1.79 -1.06 8.08
C THR A 74 -0.28 -0.95 7.82
N ASN A 75 0.32 0.20 8.09
CA ASN A 75 1.76 0.41 7.93
C ASN A 75 2.58 -0.41 8.93
N LEU A 76 2.09 -0.59 10.16
CA LEU A 76 2.72 -1.44 11.17
C LEU A 76 2.72 -2.91 10.74
N ILE A 77 1.60 -3.41 10.23
CA ILE A 77 1.50 -4.77 9.66
C ILE A 77 2.48 -4.95 8.50
N ASN A 78 2.49 -4.00 7.56
CA ASN A 78 3.36 -4.07 6.39
C ASN A 78 4.84 -4.00 6.77
N PHE A 79 5.18 -3.29 7.85
CA PHE A 79 6.53 -3.24 8.38
C PHE A 79 6.98 -4.58 8.96
N GLU A 80 6.19 -5.17 9.84
CA GLU A 80 6.51 -6.47 10.44
C GLU A 80 6.46 -7.61 9.40
N ARG A 81 5.50 -7.56 8.47
CA ARG A 81 5.49 -8.47 7.31
C ARG A 81 6.74 -8.33 6.46
N ALA A 82 7.26 -7.12 6.22
CA ALA A 82 8.50 -6.94 5.46
C ALA A 82 9.72 -7.58 6.14
N ASP A 83 9.75 -7.69 7.46
CA ASP A 83 10.84 -8.39 8.16
C ASP A 83 10.78 -9.92 8.03
N VAL A 84 9.59 -10.52 7.93
CA VAL A 84 9.39 -11.98 7.82
C VAL A 84 9.23 -12.46 6.40
N TYR A 85 8.41 -11.77 5.60
CA TYR A 85 8.26 -12.09 4.18
C TYR A 85 9.44 -11.60 3.33
N SER A 86 10.42 -10.89 3.93
CA SER A 86 11.66 -10.49 3.25
C SER A 86 12.59 -11.67 2.91
N SER A 87 12.28 -12.89 3.35
CA SER A 87 13.08 -14.06 3.01
C SER A 87 12.72 -14.71 1.67
N GLU A 88 11.50 -14.50 1.14
CA GLU A 88 11.03 -15.20 -0.06
C GLU A 88 10.53 -14.22 -1.12
N LEU A 89 11.15 -14.27 -2.31
CA LEU A 89 10.69 -13.59 -3.51
C LEU A 89 9.96 -14.60 -4.39
N TYR A 90 8.80 -14.20 -4.88
CA TYR A 90 8.06 -14.93 -5.91
C TYR A 90 8.26 -14.23 -7.25
N ILE A 91 9.34 -14.60 -7.91
CA ILE A 91 9.79 -13.98 -9.15
C ILE A 91 9.04 -14.55 -10.34
N SER A 92 8.50 -13.67 -11.17
CA SER A 92 7.90 -14.00 -12.47
C SER A 92 8.33 -12.99 -13.53
N GLU A 93 8.21 -13.36 -14.78
CA GLU A 93 8.51 -12.50 -15.91
C GLU A 93 7.34 -11.54 -16.17
N HIS A 94 7.65 -10.27 -16.38
CA HIS A 94 6.66 -9.22 -16.64
C HIS A 94 7.15 -8.29 -17.74
N GLU A 95 6.21 -7.87 -18.60
CA GLU A 95 6.48 -6.79 -19.54
C GLU A 95 6.45 -5.45 -18.78
N LEU A 96 7.60 -4.79 -18.74
CA LEU A 96 7.83 -3.65 -17.83
C LEU A 96 6.99 -2.43 -18.21
N ASN A 97 6.82 -2.15 -19.51
CA ASN A 97 6.09 -0.96 -19.95
C ASN A 97 4.59 -1.06 -19.64
N THR A 98 3.99 -2.23 -19.85
CA THR A 98 2.60 -2.52 -19.46
C THR A 98 2.42 -2.37 -17.95
N PHE A 99 3.31 -2.99 -17.16
CA PHE A 99 3.26 -2.89 -15.70
C PHE A 99 3.38 -1.44 -15.20
N MET A 100 4.30 -0.66 -15.76
CA MET A 100 4.49 0.75 -15.37
C MET A 100 3.31 1.62 -15.80
N THR A 101 2.71 1.34 -16.95
CA THR A 101 1.50 2.04 -17.43
C THR A 101 0.30 1.78 -16.51
N GLU A 102 0.11 0.55 -16.03
CA GLU A 102 -0.92 0.23 -15.03
C GLU A 102 -0.75 1.07 -13.76
N ILE A 103 0.49 1.14 -13.25
CA ILE A 103 0.82 1.95 -12.06
C ILE A 103 0.60 3.44 -12.32
N PHE A 104 1.07 3.97 -13.45
CA PHE A 104 0.91 5.37 -13.82
C PHE A 104 -0.57 5.76 -13.88
N ASN A 105 -1.39 4.98 -14.59
CA ASN A 105 -2.82 5.24 -14.74
C ASN A 105 -3.56 5.22 -13.40
N ALA A 106 -3.15 4.38 -12.45
CA ALA A 106 -3.74 4.33 -11.12
C ALA A 106 -3.53 5.63 -10.30
N PHE A 107 -2.47 6.41 -10.58
CA PHE A 107 -2.20 7.66 -9.88
C PHE A 107 -2.64 8.92 -10.65
N GLN A 108 -2.98 8.80 -11.92
CA GLN A 108 -3.39 9.94 -12.76
C GLN A 108 -4.60 10.72 -12.19
N PRO A 109 -5.68 10.08 -11.68
CA PRO A 109 -6.79 10.80 -11.08
C PRO A 109 -6.37 11.66 -9.88
N TYR A 110 -5.49 11.13 -9.03
CA TYR A 110 -4.99 11.87 -7.87
C TYR A 110 -4.12 13.08 -8.28
N ALA A 111 -3.28 12.92 -9.30
CA ALA A 111 -2.47 14.01 -9.85
C ALA A 111 -3.36 15.11 -10.46
N ASN A 112 -4.41 14.73 -11.18
CA ASN A 112 -5.38 15.67 -11.77
C ASN A 112 -6.11 16.49 -10.71
N ILE A 113 -6.60 15.86 -9.63
CA ILE A 113 -7.26 16.54 -8.50
C ILE A 113 -6.34 17.56 -7.84
N LYS A 114 -5.03 17.28 -7.76
CA LYS A 114 -4.01 18.18 -7.22
C LYS A 114 -3.44 19.17 -8.23
N HIS A 115 -3.90 19.16 -9.47
CA HIS A 115 -3.37 19.96 -10.58
C HIS A 115 -1.86 19.77 -10.77
N ILE A 116 -1.32 18.56 -10.55
CA ILE A 116 0.07 18.22 -10.76
C ILE A 116 0.25 17.71 -12.20
N ASN A 117 1.25 18.24 -12.90
CA ASN A 117 1.68 17.70 -14.18
C ASN A 117 2.42 16.38 -13.95
N PHE A 118 1.73 15.27 -14.20
CA PHE A 118 2.24 13.91 -13.96
C PHE A 118 2.51 13.22 -15.29
N THR A 119 3.77 12.86 -15.55
CA THR A 119 4.21 12.28 -16.82
C THR A 119 4.94 10.96 -16.64
N TYR A 120 4.85 10.11 -17.67
CA TYR A 120 5.55 8.82 -17.76
C TYR A 120 6.27 8.71 -19.10
N GLU A 121 7.55 8.35 -19.05
CA GLU A 121 8.39 8.15 -20.22
C GLU A 121 9.28 6.91 -20.05
N SER A 122 9.61 6.24 -21.17
CA SER A 122 10.56 5.15 -21.22
C SER A 122 11.49 5.26 -22.44
N ASN A 123 12.75 4.82 -22.30
CA ASN A 123 13.70 4.81 -23.40
C ASN A 123 13.68 3.49 -24.23
N PHE A 124 12.70 2.64 -23.98
CA PHE A 124 12.47 1.38 -24.71
C PHE A 124 10.98 1.21 -25.00
N ARG A 125 10.66 0.40 -26.00
CA ARG A 125 9.28 0.13 -26.39
C ARG A 125 8.70 -1.11 -25.71
N TYR A 126 9.54 -2.13 -25.54
CA TYR A 126 9.16 -3.42 -24.98
C TYR A 126 10.35 -4.02 -24.23
N MET A 127 10.14 -4.50 -23.01
CA MET A 127 11.16 -5.16 -22.21
C MET A 127 10.55 -6.12 -21.20
N ASN A 128 10.94 -7.39 -21.26
CA ASN A 128 10.63 -8.36 -20.24
C ASN A 128 11.70 -8.37 -19.15
N VAL A 129 11.25 -8.32 -17.89
CA VAL A 129 12.10 -8.34 -16.70
C VAL A 129 11.52 -9.24 -15.63
N TRP A 130 12.36 -9.69 -14.71
CA TRP A 130 12.00 -10.63 -13.66
C TRP A 130 11.92 -9.93 -12.32
N PHE A 131 10.74 -9.95 -11.66
CA PHE A 131 10.54 -9.42 -10.32
C PHE A 131 9.30 -10.01 -9.64
N ASP A 132 9.16 -9.78 -8.33
CA ASP A 132 7.93 -10.06 -7.58
C ASP A 132 6.96 -8.88 -7.78
N LYS A 133 5.84 -9.14 -8.50
CA LYS A 133 4.87 -8.10 -8.90
C LYS A 133 4.33 -7.32 -7.71
N GLU A 134 3.89 -8.00 -6.66
CA GLU A 134 3.28 -7.35 -5.50
C GLU A 134 4.27 -6.46 -4.73
N LYS A 135 5.50 -6.95 -4.58
CA LYS A 135 6.55 -6.19 -3.90
C LYS A 135 7.01 -5.01 -4.74
N MET A 136 7.09 -5.17 -6.06
CA MET A 136 7.43 -4.09 -6.98
C MET A 136 6.34 -3.01 -7.00
N GLU A 137 5.06 -3.41 -7.03
CA GLU A 137 3.95 -2.48 -6.87
C GLU A 137 4.06 -1.69 -5.55
N SER A 138 4.37 -2.36 -4.45
CA SER A 138 4.55 -1.71 -3.16
C SER A 138 5.68 -0.68 -3.17
N ILE A 139 6.82 -0.98 -3.82
CA ILE A 139 7.93 -0.05 -4.01
C ILE A 139 7.46 1.20 -4.75
N LEU A 140 6.86 1.01 -5.94
CA LEU A 140 6.48 2.10 -6.83
C LEU A 140 5.35 2.95 -6.22
N LYS A 141 4.33 2.32 -5.64
CA LYS A 141 3.23 3.02 -4.95
C LYS A 141 3.75 3.92 -3.83
N ASN A 142 4.73 3.47 -3.04
CA ASN A 142 5.33 4.29 -1.99
C ASN A 142 6.12 5.48 -2.54
N ILE A 143 6.91 5.29 -3.59
CA ILE A 143 7.73 6.37 -4.17
C ILE A 143 6.83 7.40 -4.87
N ILE A 144 5.90 6.95 -5.73
CA ILE A 144 5.02 7.82 -6.51
C ILE A 144 4.05 8.59 -5.60
N SER A 145 3.44 7.90 -4.61
CA SER A 145 2.56 8.57 -3.67
C SER A 145 3.28 9.63 -2.84
N ASN A 146 4.54 9.42 -2.46
CA ASN A 146 5.35 10.43 -1.79
C ASN A 146 5.64 11.61 -2.73
N ALA A 147 6.04 11.38 -3.97
CA ALA A 147 6.29 12.44 -4.95
C ALA A 147 5.04 13.33 -5.14
N LEU A 148 3.88 12.72 -5.43
CA LEU A 148 2.63 13.46 -5.59
C LEU A 148 2.15 14.17 -4.31
N LYS A 149 2.42 13.56 -3.16
CA LYS A 149 2.02 14.08 -1.85
C LYS A 149 2.78 15.34 -1.46
N TYR A 150 4.09 15.37 -1.70
CA TYR A 150 4.98 16.46 -1.31
C TYR A 150 5.21 17.50 -2.40
N THR A 151 4.67 17.29 -3.59
CA THR A 151 4.62 18.28 -4.66
C THR A 151 3.44 19.23 -4.45
N PRO A 152 3.64 20.56 -4.49
CA PRO A 152 2.55 21.54 -4.43
C PRO A 152 1.68 21.48 -5.69
N GLU A 153 0.53 22.16 -5.65
CA GLU A 153 -0.33 22.37 -6.82
C GLU A 153 0.48 23.05 -7.95
N ASN A 154 0.17 22.66 -9.19
CA ASN A 154 0.85 23.09 -10.42
C ASN A 154 2.36 22.68 -10.49
N GLY A 155 2.80 21.80 -9.59
CA GLY A 155 4.13 21.21 -9.69
C GLY A 155 4.20 20.08 -10.70
N ASN A 156 5.40 19.47 -10.82
CA ASN A 156 5.66 18.40 -11.78
C ASN A 156 6.12 17.15 -11.06
N VAL A 157 5.61 15.98 -11.50
CA VAL A 157 6.12 14.66 -11.12
C VAL A 157 6.32 13.86 -12.40
N GLN A 158 7.54 13.37 -12.60
CA GLN A 158 7.93 12.59 -13.78
C GLN A 158 8.41 11.22 -13.37
N ILE A 159 7.92 10.19 -14.04
CA ILE A 159 8.45 8.83 -13.99
C ILE A 159 9.24 8.60 -15.28
N PHE A 160 10.50 8.24 -15.14
CA PHE A 160 11.34 7.86 -16.25
C PHE A 160 11.89 6.45 -16.06
N VAL A 161 11.59 5.56 -17.00
CA VAL A 161 12.08 4.18 -16.97
C VAL A 161 13.14 4.00 -18.04
N SER A 162 14.29 3.48 -17.63
CA SER A 162 15.41 3.32 -18.54
C SER A 162 16.03 1.93 -18.49
N GLU A 163 16.48 1.51 -19.65
CA GLU A 163 17.19 0.28 -19.90
C GLU A 163 18.68 0.55 -20.11
N ASN A 164 19.52 -0.25 -19.45
CA ASN A 164 20.96 -0.37 -19.73
C ASN A 164 21.29 -1.83 -20.07
N ASN A 165 22.55 -2.11 -20.47
CA ASN A 165 22.96 -3.47 -20.87
C ASN A 165 22.62 -4.54 -19.84
N ASP A 166 22.94 -4.33 -18.56
CA ASP A 166 22.81 -5.33 -17.49
C ASP A 166 21.71 -5.03 -16.44
N SER A 167 21.05 -3.88 -16.58
CA SER A 167 20.10 -3.39 -15.59
C SER A 167 19.00 -2.55 -16.21
N TRP A 168 17.92 -2.42 -15.48
CA TRP A 168 16.86 -1.45 -15.72
C TRP A 168 16.67 -0.57 -14.51
N SER A 169 16.12 0.61 -14.68
CA SER A 169 15.89 1.53 -13.58
C SER A 169 14.62 2.33 -13.76
N VAL A 170 14.00 2.67 -12.62
CA VAL A 170 12.90 3.62 -12.53
C VAL A 170 13.40 4.83 -11.75
N GLU A 171 13.22 6.01 -12.32
CA GLU A 171 13.50 7.29 -11.72
C GLU A 171 12.19 8.05 -11.56
N VAL A 172 11.91 8.51 -10.32
CA VAL A 172 10.78 9.38 -10.02
C VAL A 172 11.35 10.71 -9.57
N LYS A 173 11.06 11.74 -10.34
CA LYS A 173 11.47 13.12 -10.11
C LYS A 173 10.27 13.96 -9.74
N ASP A 174 10.38 14.76 -8.70
CA ASP A 174 9.37 15.71 -8.26
C ASP A 174 9.94 17.13 -8.10
N THR A 175 9.08 18.13 -8.20
CA THR A 175 9.39 19.53 -7.90
C THR A 175 8.79 19.96 -6.56
N GLY A 176 8.81 19.04 -5.58
CA GLY A 176 8.22 19.23 -4.26
C GLY A 176 9.11 20.02 -3.30
N ILE A 177 8.78 19.91 -2.00
CA ILE A 177 9.47 20.62 -0.92
C ILE A 177 10.94 20.22 -0.75
N GLY A 178 11.39 19.15 -1.42
CA GLY A 178 12.73 18.61 -1.28
C GLY A 178 13.04 18.10 0.13
N ILE A 179 14.30 17.77 0.37
CA ILE A 179 14.77 17.16 1.62
C ILE A 179 16.10 17.77 2.02
N PRO A 180 16.21 18.31 3.25
CA PRO A 180 17.46 18.87 3.77
C PRO A 180 18.62 17.87 3.68
N ALA A 181 19.81 18.31 3.25
CA ALA A 181 20.97 17.46 3.05
C ALA A 181 21.38 16.66 4.31
N SER A 182 21.23 17.26 5.49
CA SER A 182 21.50 16.62 6.79
C SER A 182 20.57 15.45 7.11
N GLU A 183 19.42 15.37 6.45
CA GLU A 183 18.36 14.41 6.73
C GLU A 183 18.29 13.27 5.70
N GLN A 184 18.84 13.43 4.50
CA GLN A 184 18.75 12.47 3.41
C GLN A 184 19.23 11.06 3.79
N LYS A 185 20.33 10.95 4.55
CA LYS A 185 20.86 9.67 5.02
C LYS A 185 19.95 8.97 6.07
N LYS A 186 19.03 9.71 6.69
CA LYS A 186 18.14 9.21 7.74
C LYS A 186 16.80 8.73 7.20
N LEU A 187 16.43 9.09 5.96
CA LEU A 187 15.12 8.82 5.35
C LEU A 187 14.77 7.33 5.22
N PHE A 188 15.79 6.49 5.13
CA PHE A 188 15.61 5.04 5.07
C PHE A 188 15.62 4.38 6.45
N LYS A 189 15.67 5.18 7.53
CA LYS A 189 15.53 4.68 8.91
C LYS A 189 14.06 4.61 9.31
N LEU A 190 13.78 3.72 10.24
CA LEU A 190 12.45 3.52 10.77
C LEU A 190 11.89 4.82 11.42
N HIS A 191 10.64 5.13 11.13
CA HIS A 191 9.89 6.28 11.67
C HIS A 191 10.54 7.66 11.45
N PHE A 192 11.47 7.76 10.50
CA PHE A 192 12.07 9.07 10.21
C PHE A 192 11.18 9.86 9.24
N ARG A 193 10.94 11.12 9.58
CA ARG A 193 10.30 12.13 8.71
C ARG A 193 11.17 13.38 8.70
N GLY A 194 11.34 13.97 7.53
CA GLY A 194 12.06 15.24 7.40
C GLY A 194 11.37 16.36 8.18
N SER A 195 12.14 17.27 8.73
CA SER A 195 11.64 18.40 9.52
C SER A 195 10.66 19.26 8.73
N ASN A 196 10.94 19.51 7.45
CA ASN A 196 10.06 20.24 6.55
C ASN A 196 8.74 19.47 6.23
N ALA A 197 8.76 18.14 6.23
CA ALA A 197 7.58 17.30 6.06
C ALA A 197 6.72 17.22 7.34
N ILE A 198 7.32 17.37 8.53
CA ILE A 198 6.58 17.44 9.81
C ILE A 198 5.81 18.74 9.90
N ASN A 199 6.42 19.85 9.49
CA ASN A 199 5.84 21.20 9.50
C ASN A 199 4.78 21.38 8.39
N SER A 200 4.75 20.52 7.38
CA SER A 200 3.69 20.51 6.37
C SER A 200 2.43 19.86 6.93
N LYS A 201 1.23 20.31 6.47
CA LYS A 201 -0.07 19.69 6.81
C LYS A 201 -0.22 18.25 6.30
N VAL A 202 0.86 17.65 5.81
CA VAL A 202 0.89 16.37 5.10
C VAL A 202 1.17 15.24 6.09
N THR A 203 0.21 14.35 6.32
CA THR A 203 0.32 13.19 7.22
C THR A 203 1.16 12.05 6.63
N GLY A 204 2.04 11.42 7.42
CA GLY A 204 2.82 10.23 7.00
C GLY A 204 3.39 9.47 8.19
N SER A 205 3.56 8.13 8.04
CA SER A 205 4.07 7.24 9.10
C SER A 205 5.60 7.17 9.21
N GLY A 206 6.34 7.63 8.19
CA GLY A 206 7.80 7.49 8.12
C GLY A 206 8.30 6.06 7.85
N ILE A 207 7.41 5.14 7.46
CA ILE A 207 7.73 3.70 7.23
C ILE A 207 7.95 3.41 5.74
N GLY A 208 7.28 4.16 4.85
CA GLY A 208 7.23 3.86 3.42
C GLY A 208 8.60 3.76 2.72
N LEU A 209 9.49 4.73 2.94
CA LEU A 209 10.82 4.72 2.29
C LEU A 209 11.75 3.64 2.86
N MET A 210 11.62 3.31 4.15
CA MET A 210 12.34 2.18 4.71
C MET A 210 11.88 0.85 4.11
N LEU A 211 10.57 0.66 3.91
CA LEU A 211 10.02 -0.50 3.21
C LEU A 211 10.55 -0.57 1.77
N VAL A 212 10.55 0.55 1.04
CA VAL A 212 11.16 0.64 -0.30
C VAL A 212 12.61 0.17 -0.27
N TRP A 213 13.43 0.67 0.65
CA TRP A 213 14.83 0.26 0.79
C TRP A 213 14.99 -1.25 1.01
N LYS A 214 14.19 -1.85 1.91
CA LYS A 214 14.21 -3.29 2.18
C LYS A 214 13.83 -4.09 0.93
N LEU A 215 12.72 -3.74 0.28
CA LEU A 215 12.21 -4.46 -0.90
C LEU A 215 13.14 -4.33 -2.12
N VAL A 216 13.73 -3.16 -2.34
CA VAL A 216 14.74 -2.95 -3.40
C VAL A 216 15.96 -3.84 -3.16
N ARG A 217 16.47 -3.89 -1.94
CA ARG A 217 17.60 -4.77 -1.61
C ARG A 217 17.27 -6.26 -1.73
N LEU A 218 16.05 -6.66 -1.39
CA LEU A 218 15.57 -8.02 -1.58
C LEU A 218 15.63 -8.41 -3.06
N HIS A 219 15.23 -7.51 -3.96
CA HIS A 219 15.35 -7.67 -5.42
C HIS A 219 16.79 -7.50 -5.95
N LYS A 220 17.81 -7.45 -5.07
CA LYS A 220 19.23 -7.20 -5.43
C LYS A 220 19.44 -5.87 -6.14
N GLY A 221 18.50 -4.94 -5.98
CA GLY A 221 18.53 -3.60 -6.55
C GLY A 221 19.35 -2.61 -5.73
N LYS A 222 19.49 -1.42 -6.29
CA LYS A 222 20.10 -0.24 -5.67
C LYS A 222 19.10 0.90 -5.65
N ILE A 223 19.18 1.74 -4.62
CA ILE A 223 18.39 2.96 -4.50
C ILE A 223 19.33 4.15 -4.33
N ASN A 224 19.10 5.20 -5.11
CA ASN A 224 19.77 6.48 -5.03
C ASN A 224 18.75 7.57 -4.80
N LEU A 225 19.08 8.51 -3.93
CA LEU A 225 18.29 9.70 -3.66
C LEU A 225 19.16 10.92 -3.87
N SER A 226 18.65 11.88 -4.63
CA SER A 226 19.19 13.23 -4.77
C SER A 226 18.07 14.22 -4.51
N SER A 227 18.27 15.19 -3.62
CA SER A 227 17.23 16.16 -3.29
C SER A 227 17.87 17.48 -2.87
N VAL A 228 17.20 18.56 -3.22
CA VAL A 228 17.54 19.92 -2.77
C VAL A 228 16.28 20.52 -2.14
N GLU A 229 16.42 21.06 -0.96
CA GLU A 229 15.32 21.68 -0.23
C GLU A 229 14.67 22.79 -1.08
N ASN A 230 13.34 22.79 -1.17
CA ASN A 230 12.49 23.65 -2.00
C ASN A 230 12.72 23.57 -3.52
N GLN A 231 13.43 22.55 -4.02
CA GLN A 231 13.62 22.33 -5.46
C GLN A 231 13.11 20.96 -5.92
N GLY A 232 12.82 20.06 -4.94
CA GLY A 232 12.30 18.73 -5.21
C GLY A 232 13.29 17.60 -4.96
N SER A 233 12.91 16.40 -5.38
CA SER A 233 13.67 15.17 -5.15
C SER A 233 13.70 14.30 -6.39
N VAL A 234 14.74 13.49 -6.49
CA VAL A 234 14.89 12.42 -7.48
C VAL A 234 15.20 11.13 -6.73
N ILE A 235 14.32 10.15 -6.84
CA ILE A 235 14.55 8.80 -6.33
C ILE A 235 14.74 7.87 -7.53
N LYS A 236 15.91 7.25 -7.62
CA LYS A 236 16.24 6.28 -8.66
C LYS A 236 16.45 4.91 -8.04
N ILE A 237 15.68 3.93 -8.52
CA ILE A 237 15.84 2.51 -8.17
C ILE A 237 16.33 1.76 -9.41
N SER A 238 17.27 0.84 -9.22
CA SER A 238 17.86 0.07 -10.31
C SER A 238 17.91 -1.41 -9.97
N PHE A 239 17.62 -2.26 -10.94
CA PHE A 239 17.53 -3.71 -10.78
C PHE A 239 18.32 -4.43 -11.88
N PRO A 240 18.91 -5.61 -11.59
CA PRO A 240 19.53 -6.43 -12.61
C PRO A 240 18.45 -7.03 -13.53
N LYS A 241 18.77 -7.19 -14.83
CA LYS A 241 17.91 -7.87 -15.81
C LYS A 241 17.94 -9.39 -15.65
N ASP A 242 19.08 -9.95 -15.22
CA ASP A 242 19.32 -11.39 -15.23
C ASP A 242 18.56 -12.09 -14.09
N SER A 243 17.66 -12.99 -14.46
CA SER A 243 16.93 -13.89 -13.54
C SER A 243 17.84 -14.83 -12.75
N LYS A 244 19.04 -15.17 -13.29
CA LYS A 244 20.00 -16.09 -12.62
C LYS A 244 20.51 -15.57 -11.29
N ARG A 245 20.39 -14.28 -11.01
CA ARG A 245 20.74 -13.68 -9.72
C ARG A 245 19.76 -14.02 -8.58
N PHE A 246 18.61 -14.59 -8.94
CA PHE A 246 17.57 -14.98 -7.98
C PHE A 246 17.59 -16.47 -7.61
N HIS A 247 18.74 -17.13 -7.60
CA HIS A 247 18.92 -18.59 -7.35
C HIS A 247 18.29 -19.15 -6.06
N LYS A 248 17.81 -18.31 -5.14
CA LYS A 248 17.06 -18.71 -3.94
C LYS A 248 15.62 -18.21 -3.93
N ALA A 249 15.16 -17.59 -5.02
CA ALA A 249 13.79 -17.15 -5.16
C ALA A 249 12.94 -18.30 -5.67
N HIS A 250 11.71 -18.41 -5.18
CA HIS A 250 10.75 -19.31 -5.76
C HIS A 250 10.30 -18.76 -7.11
N LEU A 251 10.57 -19.48 -8.18
CA LEU A 251 9.96 -19.20 -9.47
C LEU A 251 8.46 -19.47 -9.32
N ALA A 252 7.66 -18.41 -9.40
CA ALA A 252 6.23 -18.52 -9.25
C ALA A 252 5.63 -19.23 -10.46
N THR A 253 5.17 -20.45 -10.26
CA THR A 253 4.22 -21.07 -11.17
C THR A 253 2.84 -20.45 -10.91
N PRO A 254 2.08 -20.04 -11.95
CA PRO A 254 0.84 -19.24 -11.80
C PRO A 254 -0.30 -19.89 -10.98
N SER A 255 -0.17 -21.13 -10.57
CA SER A 255 -1.30 -21.93 -10.05
C SER A 255 -1.38 -22.12 -8.53
N LYS A 256 -0.39 -21.71 -7.73
CA LYS A 256 -0.41 -22.00 -6.27
C LYS A 256 -0.78 -20.85 -5.33
N ARG A 257 -0.97 -19.63 -5.84
CA ARG A 257 -1.17 -18.45 -4.98
C ARG A 257 -2.60 -17.94 -4.84
N ARG A 258 -3.59 -18.68 -5.38
CA ARG A 258 -4.99 -18.19 -5.39
C ARG A 258 -5.77 -18.43 -4.09
N GLN A 259 -5.15 -19.03 -3.05
CA GLN A 259 -5.88 -19.44 -1.84
C GLN A 259 -5.57 -18.67 -0.55
N GLU A 260 -4.59 -17.75 -0.50
CA GLU A 260 -4.25 -17.12 0.80
C GLU A 260 -4.21 -15.60 0.86
N ILE A 261 -4.42 -14.85 -0.23
CA ILE A 261 -4.40 -13.39 -0.17
C ILE A 261 -5.59 -12.78 -0.90
N THR A 262 -6.76 -12.88 -0.32
CA THR A 262 -7.82 -11.89 -0.52
C THR A 262 -7.70 -10.91 0.62
N SER A 263 -7.01 -9.80 0.42
CA SER A 263 -7.37 -8.55 1.07
C SER A 263 -6.38 -7.43 0.77
N THR A 264 -7.00 -6.33 0.41
CA THR A 264 -6.59 -4.93 0.49
C THR A 264 -5.73 -4.36 -0.63
N THR A 265 -6.39 -4.12 -1.76
CA THR A 265 -6.12 -2.94 -2.56
C THR A 265 -6.69 -1.73 -1.82
N ASN A 266 -5.85 -0.98 -1.10
CA ASN A 266 -6.21 0.36 -0.66
C ASN A 266 -6.12 1.31 -1.86
N VAL A 267 -7.19 1.39 -2.64
CA VAL A 267 -7.50 2.56 -3.45
C VAL A 267 -8.03 3.62 -2.47
N PRO A 268 -7.59 4.90 -2.54
CA PRO A 268 -8.18 5.95 -1.71
C PRO A 268 -9.68 5.98 -1.95
N ALA A 269 -10.48 5.97 -0.88
CA ALA A 269 -11.94 5.90 -0.90
C ALA A 269 -12.66 7.13 -1.48
N SER A 270 -12.01 7.94 -2.30
CA SER A 270 -12.57 9.16 -2.91
C SER A 270 -12.95 9.02 -4.39
N ILE A 271 -12.99 7.82 -4.96
CA ILE A 271 -13.30 7.63 -6.40
C ILE A 271 -14.65 6.94 -6.64
N TYR A 272 -15.51 6.86 -5.65
CA TYR A 272 -16.88 6.40 -5.90
C TYR A 272 -17.89 7.53 -5.68
N GLU A 273 -17.90 8.53 -6.56
CA GLU A 273 -19.05 9.35 -6.81
C GLU A 273 -19.53 9.10 -8.25
N ASN A 274 -20.82 8.73 -8.34
CA ASN A 274 -21.64 8.60 -9.53
C ASN A 274 -21.58 7.27 -10.31
N VAL A 275 -22.24 6.26 -9.77
CA VAL A 275 -22.95 5.28 -10.60
C VAL A 275 -24.43 5.47 -10.36
N HIS A 276 -25.13 5.81 -11.44
CA HIS A 276 -26.57 6.03 -11.47
C HIS A 276 -27.35 4.84 -10.88
N LYS A 277 -28.31 5.17 -9.98
CA LYS A 277 -29.32 4.24 -9.50
C LYS A 277 -30.23 3.85 -10.68
N GLU A 278 -30.01 2.70 -11.24
CA GLU A 278 -31.07 1.96 -11.94
C GLU A 278 -31.72 1.01 -10.94
N GLN A 279 -32.99 1.27 -10.63
CA GLN A 279 -33.83 0.40 -9.83
C GLN A 279 -34.09 -0.89 -10.61
N ASN A 280 -33.53 -2.00 -10.17
CA ASN A 280 -33.83 -3.32 -10.70
C ASN A 280 -34.62 -4.14 -9.66
N PRO A 281 -35.81 -4.68 -9.99
CA PRO A 281 -36.73 -5.30 -9.02
C PRO A 281 -36.36 -6.74 -8.63
N ASN A 282 -35.15 -7.19 -8.86
CA ASN A 282 -34.64 -8.50 -8.38
C ASN A 282 -33.67 -8.26 -7.23
N HIS A 283 -34.17 -8.37 -5.98
CA HIS A 283 -33.33 -8.39 -4.80
C HIS A 283 -32.31 -9.53 -4.91
N GLN A 284 -31.07 -9.17 -5.26
CA GLN A 284 -29.96 -10.12 -5.27
C GLN A 284 -29.71 -10.61 -3.84
N ARG A 285 -29.36 -11.87 -3.68
CA ARG A 285 -29.04 -12.47 -2.38
C ARG A 285 -27.55 -12.30 -2.10
N ILE A 286 -27.21 -11.82 -0.90
CA ILE A 286 -25.83 -11.64 -0.42
C ILE A 286 -25.63 -12.48 0.84
N LEU A 287 -24.55 -13.22 0.91
CA LEU A 287 -24.08 -13.90 2.11
C LEU A 287 -22.93 -13.12 2.73
N ILE A 288 -23.08 -12.65 3.96
CA ILE A 288 -22.06 -12.02 4.79
C ILE A 288 -21.45 -13.07 5.70
N VAL A 289 -20.12 -13.25 5.60
CA VAL A 289 -19.35 -14.13 6.47
C VAL A 289 -18.36 -13.29 7.25
N GLU A 290 -18.66 -13.03 8.52
CA GLU A 290 -17.88 -12.13 9.38
C GLU A 290 -17.92 -12.66 10.82
N ASP A 291 -16.77 -12.83 11.45
CA ASP A 291 -16.64 -13.36 12.81
C ASP A 291 -16.96 -12.33 13.89
N ASN A 292 -16.82 -11.04 13.61
CA ASN A 292 -17.19 -9.98 14.51
C ASN A 292 -18.71 -9.69 14.44
N ASP A 293 -19.42 -9.91 15.55
CA ASP A 293 -20.88 -9.76 15.64
C ASP A 293 -21.35 -8.33 15.35
N GLU A 294 -20.65 -7.31 15.84
CA GLU A 294 -21.01 -5.90 15.65
C GLU A 294 -20.85 -5.48 14.18
N LEU A 295 -19.73 -5.86 13.56
CA LEU A 295 -19.48 -5.59 12.14
C LEU A 295 -20.46 -6.36 11.24
N ARG A 296 -20.74 -7.63 11.56
CA ARG A 296 -21.71 -8.46 10.84
C ARG A 296 -23.12 -7.85 10.88
N ASN A 297 -23.56 -7.40 12.07
CA ASN A 297 -24.85 -6.74 12.23
C ASN A 297 -24.92 -5.40 11.50
N TYR A 298 -23.87 -4.58 11.57
CA TYR A 298 -23.79 -3.32 10.85
C TYR A 298 -23.89 -3.53 9.32
N LEU A 299 -23.07 -4.44 8.75
CA LEU A 299 -23.12 -4.77 7.33
C LEU A 299 -24.49 -5.32 6.91
N SER A 300 -25.10 -6.18 7.74
CA SER A 300 -26.41 -6.74 7.47
C SER A 300 -27.49 -5.66 7.41
N GLN A 301 -27.49 -4.70 8.31
CA GLN A 301 -28.43 -3.59 8.32
C GLN A 301 -28.24 -2.68 7.12
N THR A 302 -27.01 -2.29 6.84
CA THR A 302 -26.68 -1.39 5.72
C THR A 302 -27.05 -1.98 4.36
N LEU A 303 -26.79 -3.27 4.15
CA LEU A 303 -27.05 -3.94 2.87
C LEU A 303 -28.51 -4.43 2.73
N ALA A 304 -29.26 -4.55 3.83
CA ALA A 304 -30.66 -4.98 3.79
C ALA A 304 -31.59 -3.96 3.07
N GLU A 305 -31.15 -2.72 2.91
CA GLU A 305 -31.89 -1.71 2.14
C GLU A 305 -31.95 -2.03 0.63
N GLU A 306 -30.94 -2.74 0.10
CA GLU A 306 -30.80 -3.00 -1.34
C GLU A 306 -30.80 -4.50 -1.70
N TYR A 307 -30.52 -5.38 -0.73
CA TYR A 307 -30.29 -6.81 -0.96
C TYR A 307 -31.05 -7.68 0.05
N THR A 308 -31.27 -8.95 -0.31
CA THR A 308 -31.68 -9.98 0.64
C THR A 308 -30.44 -10.55 1.32
N VAL A 309 -30.19 -10.16 2.57
CA VAL A 309 -28.97 -10.49 3.31
C VAL A 309 -29.15 -11.76 4.14
N GLN A 310 -28.24 -12.71 3.97
CA GLN A 310 -27.98 -13.82 4.89
C GLN A 310 -26.63 -13.59 5.55
N ASN A 311 -26.47 -13.99 6.81
CA ASN A 311 -25.21 -13.82 7.52
C ASN A 311 -24.83 -15.05 8.34
N CYS A 312 -23.53 -15.25 8.54
CA CYS A 312 -22.96 -16.31 9.39
C CYS A 312 -21.63 -15.87 9.97
N CYS A 313 -21.21 -16.49 11.07
CA CYS A 313 -20.02 -16.07 11.80
C CYS A 313 -18.71 -16.68 11.27
N ASN A 314 -18.77 -17.70 10.42
CA ASN A 314 -17.56 -18.35 9.89
C ASN A 314 -17.81 -19.10 8.58
N GLY A 315 -16.72 -19.46 7.89
CA GLY A 315 -16.77 -20.15 6.62
C GLY A 315 -17.38 -21.57 6.71
N LYS A 316 -17.38 -22.22 7.87
CA LYS A 316 -18.00 -23.53 8.04
C LYS A 316 -19.53 -23.42 8.03
N GLU A 317 -20.09 -22.44 8.68
CA GLU A 317 -21.50 -22.11 8.61
C GLU A 317 -21.92 -21.67 7.21
N ALA A 318 -21.08 -20.87 6.54
CA ALA A 318 -21.31 -20.42 5.18
C ALA A 318 -21.53 -21.57 4.18
N LEU A 319 -20.88 -22.72 4.38
CA LEU A 319 -21.03 -23.90 3.53
C LEU A 319 -22.33 -24.67 3.78
N THR A 320 -23.08 -24.34 4.82
CA THR A 320 -24.36 -24.98 5.17
C THR A 320 -25.58 -24.14 4.80
N ILE A 321 -25.35 -22.89 4.39
CA ILE A 321 -26.34 -21.93 3.90
C ILE A 321 -26.49 -22.05 2.38
#